data_76204b590cef09279256adb1b2038dcd
#
_entry.id   76204b590cef09279256adb1b2038dcd
#
_cell.length_a   1.000
_cell.length_b   1.000
_cell.length_c   1.000
_cell.angle_alpha   90.00
_cell.angle_beta   90.00
_cell.angle_gamma   90.00
#
_symmetry.space_group_name_H-M   'P 1'
#
loop_
_entity.id
_entity.type
_entity.pdbx_description
1 polymer ?
#
loop_
_entity_poly.entity_id
_entity_poly.type
_entity_poly.pdbx_seq_one_letter_code
_entity_poly.pdbx_strand_id
1 'polypeptide(L)'
;RVPMVVDADGINALAPKLETLAKAAAPLILTPHPGELARLLGISREEVAQNRIPIAQKVATSFRVHLVLKGGRTLVVDPDGRVAINMTGNPGMATGGTGDVLTGLIAGLLAQGVNPGLAARAGVYLHGLAGDLAAEAVGQEAMLASDLMAQVPDAIRRLKAGEPRVER
;
A
#
# COMPACT_ATOMS: atom_id res chain seq x y z
N ARG A 1 -7.48 21.95 -1.57
CA ARG A 1 -7.84 20.51 -1.39
C ARG A 1 -6.67 19.67 -1.88
N VAL A 2 -6.11 18.83 -1.03
CA VAL A 2 -4.93 18.01 -1.34
C VAL A 2 -5.30 16.52 -1.23
N PRO A 3 -4.72 15.64 -2.07
CA PRO A 3 -4.85 14.20 -1.88
C PRO A 3 -4.36 13.77 -0.49
N MET A 4 -4.92 12.69 0.03
CA MET A 4 -4.59 12.21 1.38
C MET A 4 -4.39 10.70 1.38
N VAL A 5 -3.40 10.23 2.15
CA VAL A 5 -3.22 8.82 2.49
C VAL A 5 -3.79 8.59 3.88
N VAL A 6 -4.57 7.52 4.03
CA VAL A 6 -5.19 7.13 5.31
C VAL A 6 -4.78 5.69 5.62
N ASP A 7 -4.14 5.49 6.76
CA ASP A 7 -3.65 4.20 7.23
C ASP A 7 -4.02 3.96 8.71
N ALA A 8 -3.85 2.75 9.17
CA ALA A 8 -3.93 2.34 10.58
C ALA A 8 -5.17 2.88 11.32
N ASP A 9 -4.97 3.67 12.36
CA ASP A 9 -6.06 4.23 13.17
C ASP A 9 -6.96 5.18 12.38
N GLY A 10 -6.43 5.83 11.35
CA GLY A 10 -7.24 6.63 10.43
C GLY A 10 -8.30 5.77 9.73
N ILE A 11 -7.94 4.56 9.29
CA ILE A 11 -8.88 3.60 8.69
C ILE A 11 -9.90 3.14 9.74
N ASN A 12 -9.46 2.82 10.96
CA ASN A 12 -10.35 2.41 12.04
C ASN A 12 -11.39 3.50 12.39
N ALA A 13 -10.98 4.77 12.39
CA ALA A 13 -11.83 5.91 12.65
C ALA A 13 -12.91 6.14 11.55
N LEU A 14 -12.65 5.65 10.33
CA LEU A 14 -13.59 5.76 9.21
C LEU A 14 -14.68 4.67 9.23
N ALA A 15 -14.47 3.54 9.91
CA ALA A 15 -15.39 2.40 9.91
C ALA A 15 -16.86 2.79 10.21
N PRO A 16 -17.18 3.65 11.20
CA PRO A 16 -18.56 4.06 11.47
C PRO A 16 -19.13 5.07 10.48
N LYS A 17 -18.34 5.57 9.53
CA LYS A 17 -18.71 6.67 8.60
C LYS A 17 -18.24 6.42 7.18
N LEU A 18 -18.28 5.18 6.72
CA LEU A 18 -17.79 4.76 5.39
C LEU A 18 -18.36 5.59 4.23
N GLU A 19 -19.65 5.95 4.31
CA GLU A 19 -20.30 6.74 3.26
C GLU A 19 -19.66 8.12 3.07
N THR A 20 -18.93 8.62 4.07
CA THR A 20 -18.25 9.92 3.96
C THR A 20 -17.07 9.87 2.98
N LEU A 21 -16.48 8.70 2.74
CA LEU A 21 -15.38 8.53 1.78
C LEU A 21 -15.78 8.94 0.38
N ALA A 22 -16.97 8.52 -0.08
CA ALA A 22 -17.47 8.86 -1.41
C ALA A 22 -17.73 10.36 -1.61
N LYS A 23 -17.80 11.13 -0.51
CA LYS A 23 -18.01 12.59 -0.50
C LYS A 23 -16.69 13.36 -0.33
N ALA A 24 -15.56 12.69 -0.31
CA ALA A 24 -14.27 13.32 -0.15
C ALA A 24 -14.03 14.35 -1.26
N ALA A 25 -13.58 15.53 -0.87
CA ALA A 25 -13.38 16.65 -1.80
C ALA A 25 -12.07 16.57 -2.57
N ALA A 26 -11.22 15.59 -2.26
CA ALA A 26 -9.96 15.30 -2.91
C ALA A 26 -9.72 13.78 -2.94
N PRO A 27 -8.86 13.27 -3.82
CA PRO A 27 -8.55 11.85 -3.88
C PRO A 27 -8.05 11.30 -2.54
N LEU A 28 -8.55 10.11 -2.17
CA LEU A 28 -8.11 9.36 -1.00
C LEU A 28 -7.39 8.07 -1.43
N ILE A 29 -6.31 7.76 -0.73
CA ILE A 29 -5.62 6.47 -0.82
C ILE A 29 -5.75 5.80 0.54
N LEU A 30 -6.41 4.66 0.61
CA LEU A 30 -6.50 3.84 1.82
C LEU A 30 -5.49 2.70 1.73
N THR A 31 -4.77 2.42 2.82
CA THR A 31 -3.71 1.40 2.84
C THR A 31 -3.96 0.28 3.87
N PRO A 32 -5.17 -0.34 3.91
CA PRO A 32 -5.47 -1.36 4.90
C PRO A 32 -4.65 -2.63 4.71
N HIS A 33 -4.28 -3.28 5.83
CA HIS A 33 -4.01 -4.71 5.83
C HIS A 33 -5.35 -5.50 5.89
N PRO A 34 -5.36 -6.83 5.63
CA PRO A 34 -6.62 -7.60 5.59
C PRO A 34 -7.47 -7.48 6.85
N GLY A 35 -6.85 -7.38 8.04
CA GLY A 35 -7.58 -7.23 9.30
C GLY A 35 -8.25 -5.86 9.46
N GLU A 36 -7.60 -4.78 9.00
CA GLU A 36 -8.19 -3.43 8.96
C GLU A 36 -9.36 -3.37 7.97
N LEU A 37 -9.18 -3.97 6.78
CA LEU A 37 -10.24 -4.02 5.78
C LEU A 37 -11.45 -4.84 6.27
N ALA A 38 -11.21 -5.98 6.92
CA ALA A 38 -12.26 -6.80 7.53
C ALA A 38 -13.07 -6.00 8.56
N ARG A 39 -12.38 -5.29 9.46
CA ARG A 39 -13.00 -4.42 10.47
C ARG A 39 -13.78 -3.28 9.83
N LEU A 40 -13.20 -2.62 8.81
CA LEU A 40 -13.83 -1.53 8.08
C LEU A 40 -15.18 -1.95 7.46
N LEU A 41 -15.24 -3.20 6.96
CA LEU A 41 -16.42 -3.73 6.26
C LEU A 41 -17.38 -4.52 7.16
N GLY A 42 -17.00 -4.83 8.40
CA GLY A 42 -17.79 -5.68 9.31
C GLY A 42 -17.85 -7.15 8.85
N ILE A 43 -16.81 -7.67 8.19
CA ILE A 43 -16.70 -9.06 7.70
C ILE A 43 -15.51 -9.76 8.36
N SER A 44 -15.35 -11.07 8.11
CA SER A 44 -14.22 -11.83 8.67
C SER A 44 -12.91 -11.61 7.89
N ARG A 45 -11.76 -11.85 8.55
CA ARG A 45 -10.45 -11.80 7.88
C ARG A 45 -10.32 -12.91 6.83
N GLU A 46 -10.91 -14.05 7.09
CA GLU A 46 -10.96 -15.21 6.20
C GLU A 46 -11.69 -14.88 4.90
N GLU A 47 -12.81 -14.19 4.99
CA GLU A 47 -13.57 -13.72 3.84
C GLU A 47 -12.76 -12.76 2.98
N VAL A 48 -12.04 -11.81 3.61
CA VAL A 48 -11.11 -10.91 2.89
C VAL A 48 -10.00 -11.71 2.23
N ALA A 49 -9.41 -12.70 2.93
CA ALA A 49 -8.29 -13.49 2.40
C ALA A 49 -8.69 -14.33 1.18
N GLN A 50 -9.89 -14.92 1.19
CA GLN A 50 -10.41 -15.74 0.12
C GLN A 50 -10.87 -14.93 -1.10
N ASN A 51 -11.30 -13.68 -0.90
CA ASN A 51 -11.93 -12.84 -1.92
C ASN A 51 -11.22 -11.48 -2.08
N ARG A 52 -9.88 -11.45 -1.99
CA ARG A 52 -9.11 -10.20 -1.97
C ARG A 52 -9.43 -9.24 -3.12
N ILE A 53 -9.43 -9.73 -4.36
CA ILE A 53 -9.65 -8.89 -5.55
C ILE A 53 -11.09 -8.37 -5.59
N PRO A 54 -12.14 -9.20 -5.55
CA PRO A 54 -13.53 -8.72 -5.60
C PRO A 54 -13.85 -7.71 -4.48
N ILE A 55 -13.40 -7.98 -3.26
CA ILE A 55 -13.62 -7.08 -2.12
C ILE A 55 -12.91 -5.76 -2.33
N ALA A 56 -11.63 -5.80 -2.73
CA ALA A 56 -10.86 -4.58 -2.97
C ALA A 56 -11.48 -3.72 -4.09
N GLN A 57 -11.92 -4.34 -5.18
CA GLN A 57 -12.62 -3.65 -6.27
C GLN A 57 -13.93 -3.02 -5.80
N LYS A 58 -14.75 -3.77 -5.05
CA LYS A 58 -16.00 -3.27 -4.50
C LYS A 58 -15.78 -2.02 -3.63
N VAL A 59 -14.76 -2.05 -2.75
CA VAL A 59 -14.44 -0.90 -1.90
C VAL A 59 -13.97 0.29 -2.72
N ALA A 60 -13.00 0.09 -3.62
CA ALA A 60 -12.44 1.16 -4.43
C ALA A 60 -13.51 1.87 -5.27
N THR A 61 -14.39 1.09 -5.93
CA THR A 61 -15.45 1.64 -6.80
C THR A 61 -16.59 2.28 -6.01
N SER A 62 -17.08 1.61 -4.94
CA SER A 62 -18.21 2.12 -4.15
C SER A 62 -17.88 3.41 -3.42
N PHE A 63 -16.67 3.56 -2.91
CA PHE A 63 -16.25 4.73 -2.14
C PHE A 63 -15.41 5.72 -2.95
N ARG A 64 -15.13 5.43 -4.23
CA ARG A 64 -14.32 6.27 -5.12
C ARG A 64 -12.93 6.58 -4.56
N VAL A 65 -12.28 5.58 -3.98
CA VAL A 65 -10.96 5.68 -3.37
C VAL A 65 -9.93 4.81 -4.11
N HIS A 66 -8.66 5.19 -4.04
CA HIS A 66 -7.59 4.24 -4.34
C HIS A 66 -7.40 3.34 -3.13
N LEU A 67 -7.36 2.03 -3.33
CA LEU A 67 -7.19 1.06 -2.26
C LEU A 67 -5.87 0.30 -2.44
N VAL A 68 -5.03 0.33 -1.42
CA VAL A 68 -3.81 -0.46 -1.31
C VAL A 68 -4.05 -1.56 -0.27
N LEU A 69 -4.49 -2.74 -0.69
CA LEU A 69 -4.67 -3.87 0.21
C LEU A 69 -3.34 -4.57 0.45
N LYS A 70 -2.73 -4.26 1.61
CA LYS A 70 -1.42 -4.77 2.05
C LYS A 70 -1.42 -6.30 2.19
N GLY A 71 -0.23 -6.90 2.08
CA GLY A 71 0.00 -8.34 2.25
C GLY A 71 0.87 -8.91 1.14
N GLY A 72 1.13 -10.20 1.18
CA GLY A 72 1.83 -10.88 0.08
C GLY A 72 1.12 -10.60 -1.23
N ARG A 73 1.85 -10.07 -2.23
CA ARG A 73 1.28 -9.55 -3.48
C ARG A 73 0.22 -8.46 -3.20
N THR A 74 0.67 -7.33 -2.67
CA THR A 74 -0.17 -6.15 -2.40
C THR A 74 -0.98 -5.77 -3.63
N LEU A 75 -2.29 -5.55 -3.45
CA LEU A 75 -3.18 -5.10 -4.51
C LEU A 75 -3.28 -3.56 -4.45
N VAL A 76 -3.18 -2.92 -5.61
CA VAL A 76 -3.52 -1.51 -5.77
C VAL A 76 -4.72 -1.42 -6.71
N VAL A 77 -5.82 -0.88 -6.22
CA VAL A 77 -7.07 -0.79 -6.98
C VAL A 77 -7.46 0.67 -7.15
N ASP A 78 -7.70 1.05 -8.39
CA ASP A 78 -8.15 2.40 -8.74
C ASP A 78 -9.68 2.55 -8.54
N PRO A 79 -10.21 3.78 -8.42
CA PRO A 79 -11.65 4.03 -8.27
C PRO A 79 -12.52 3.51 -9.43
N ASP A 80 -11.93 3.25 -10.60
CA ASP A 80 -12.60 2.63 -11.76
C ASP A 80 -12.57 1.09 -11.75
N GLY A 81 -12.01 0.49 -10.68
CA GLY A 81 -11.94 -0.95 -10.51
C GLY A 81 -10.71 -1.62 -11.16
N ARG A 82 -9.82 -0.88 -11.82
CA ARG A 82 -8.56 -1.45 -12.33
C ARG A 82 -7.69 -1.93 -11.18
N VAL A 83 -7.13 -3.14 -11.31
CA VAL A 83 -6.30 -3.79 -10.31
C VAL A 83 -4.87 -3.92 -10.81
N ALA A 84 -3.91 -3.48 -10.02
CA ALA A 84 -2.50 -3.80 -10.17
C ALA A 84 -2.05 -4.69 -9.02
N ILE A 85 -1.26 -5.71 -9.33
CA ILE A 85 -0.70 -6.66 -8.34
C ILE A 85 0.79 -6.37 -8.21
N ASN A 86 1.22 -5.99 -7.03
CA ASN A 86 2.63 -5.78 -6.75
C ASN A 86 3.34 -7.11 -6.51
N MET A 87 4.47 -7.27 -7.17
CA MET A 87 5.26 -8.50 -7.11
C MET A 87 6.58 -8.35 -6.36
N THR A 88 6.92 -7.14 -5.87
CA THR A 88 8.09 -6.88 -5.02
C THR A 88 7.73 -7.07 -3.55
N GLY A 89 8.74 -7.20 -2.71
CA GLY A 89 8.58 -7.41 -1.27
C GLY A 89 8.72 -8.88 -0.86
N ASN A 90 9.02 -9.09 0.41
CA ASN A 90 9.30 -10.39 1.00
C ASN A 90 8.66 -10.52 2.39
N PRO A 91 8.61 -11.75 2.98
CA PRO A 91 8.02 -11.98 4.29
C PRO A 91 8.66 -11.20 5.46
N GLY A 92 9.95 -10.88 5.39
CA GLY A 92 10.64 -10.07 6.41
C GLY A 92 10.04 -8.68 6.60
N MET A 93 9.30 -8.18 5.61
CA MET A 93 8.56 -6.92 5.71
C MET A 93 7.34 -6.97 6.65
N ALA A 94 7.00 -8.15 7.20
CA ALA A 94 5.92 -8.31 8.18
C ALA A 94 6.36 -7.91 9.60
N THR A 95 7.09 -6.81 9.71
CA THR A 95 7.54 -6.21 10.98
C THR A 95 6.90 -4.84 11.20
N GLY A 96 6.84 -4.40 12.46
CA GLY A 96 6.22 -3.13 12.83
C GLY A 96 6.92 -1.94 12.17
N GLY A 97 6.15 -0.93 11.75
CA GLY A 97 6.66 0.30 11.13
C GLY A 97 6.82 0.27 9.61
N THR A 98 6.84 -0.90 8.97
CA THR A 98 6.96 -0.97 7.50
C THR A 98 5.74 -0.36 6.79
N GLY A 99 4.55 -0.44 7.38
CA GLY A 99 3.36 0.24 6.89
C GLY A 99 3.49 1.76 6.91
N ASP A 100 4.13 2.30 7.96
CA ASP A 100 4.37 3.75 8.08
C ASP A 100 5.34 4.23 6.99
N VAL A 101 6.36 3.44 6.66
CA VAL A 101 7.28 3.73 5.55
C VAL A 101 6.51 3.76 4.21
N LEU A 102 5.60 2.79 3.97
CA LEU A 102 4.76 2.77 2.78
C LEU A 102 3.90 4.03 2.69
N THR A 103 3.22 4.37 3.77
CA THR A 103 2.38 5.57 3.87
C THR A 103 3.19 6.84 3.58
N GLY A 104 4.39 6.96 4.17
CA GLY A 104 5.32 8.07 3.92
C GLY A 104 5.78 8.15 2.46
N LEU A 105 6.10 7.02 1.82
CA LEU A 105 6.48 6.97 0.41
C LEU A 105 5.35 7.46 -0.51
N ILE A 106 4.13 6.97 -0.31
CA ILE A 106 2.98 7.38 -1.11
C ILE A 106 2.71 8.89 -0.90
N ALA A 107 2.72 9.35 0.36
CA ALA A 107 2.50 10.75 0.69
C ALA A 107 3.58 11.66 0.07
N GLY A 108 4.84 11.24 0.11
CA GLY A 108 5.95 11.96 -0.52
C GLY A 108 5.81 12.09 -2.05
N LEU A 109 5.32 11.04 -2.71
CA LEU A 109 5.02 11.09 -4.16
C LEU A 109 3.84 12.03 -4.46
N LEU A 110 2.78 11.98 -3.65
CA LEU A 110 1.64 12.92 -3.77
C LEU A 110 2.08 14.37 -3.58
N ALA A 111 2.95 14.63 -2.60
CA ALA A 111 3.49 15.98 -2.34
C ALA A 111 4.30 16.52 -3.51
N GLN A 112 4.89 15.66 -4.34
CA GLN A 112 5.58 16.01 -5.59
C GLN A 112 4.63 16.17 -6.79
N GLY A 113 3.32 16.07 -6.59
CA GLY A 113 2.32 16.23 -7.66
C GLY A 113 2.09 14.97 -8.49
N VAL A 114 2.58 13.81 -8.06
CA VAL A 114 2.32 12.55 -8.77
C VAL A 114 0.83 12.21 -8.67
N ASN A 115 0.23 11.77 -9.79
CA ASN A 115 -1.16 11.34 -9.82
C ASN A 115 -1.43 10.26 -8.75
N PRO A 116 -2.55 10.31 -8.00
CA PRO A 116 -2.82 9.42 -6.87
C PRO A 116 -2.72 7.92 -7.19
N GLY A 117 -3.30 7.47 -8.31
CA GLY A 117 -3.19 6.06 -8.71
C GLY A 117 -1.75 5.66 -9.04
N LEU A 118 -0.98 6.54 -9.68
CA LEU A 118 0.44 6.29 -9.94
C LEU A 118 1.26 6.35 -8.65
N ALA A 119 0.98 7.29 -7.74
CA ALA A 119 1.65 7.39 -6.45
C ALA A 119 1.44 6.13 -5.60
N ALA A 120 0.22 5.57 -5.58
CA ALA A 120 -0.08 4.32 -4.90
C ALA A 120 0.72 3.15 -5.51
N ARG A 121 0.70 2.98 -6.84
CA ARG A 121 1.44 1.88 -7.51
C ARG A 121 2.96 2.02 -7.35
N ALA A 122 3.50 3.20 -7.61
CA ALA A 122 4.93 3.46 -7.49
C ALA A 122 5.42 3.34 -6.03
N GLY A 123 4.64 3.86 -5.07
CA GLY A 123 4.95 3.75 -3.65
C GLY A 123 5.00 2.29 -3.18
N VAL A 124 4.01 1.48 -3.57
CA VAL A 124 3.97 0.04 -3.24
C VAL A 124 5.14 -0.71 -3.90
N TYR A 125 5.44 -0.41 -5.15
CA TYR A 125 6.57 -1.02 -5.85
C TYR A 125 7.91 -0.69 -5.20
N LEU A 126 8.17 0.60 -4.95
CA LEU A 126 9.41 1.08 -4.32
C LEU A 126 9.58 0.54 -2.91
N HIS A 127 8.48 0.50 -2.14
CA HIS A 127 8.46 -0.08 -0.80
C HIS A 127 8.86 -1.56 -0.82
N GLY A 128 8.26 -2.35 -1.72
CA GLY A 128 8.58 -3.76 -1.87
C GLY A 128 10.02 -3.98 -2.35
N LEU A 129 10.48 -3.20 -3.34
CA LEU A 129 11.86 -3.28 -3.84
C LEU A 129 12.88 -2.90 -2.76
N ALA A 130 12.62 -1.86 -1.97
CA ALA A 130 13.46 -1.49 -0.84
C ALA A 130 13.50 -2.60 0.22
N GLY A 131 12.36 -3.27 0.46
CA GLY A 131 12.30 -4.44 1.34
C GLY A 131 13.10 -5.63 0.82
N ASP A 132 13.11 -5.87 -0.49
CA ASP A 132 13.92 -6.93 -1.11
C ASP A 132 15.41 -6.62 -0.98
N LEU A 133 15.82 -5.38 -1.21
CA LEU A 133 17.21 -4.92 -1.01
C LEU A 133 17.64 -5.00 0.46
N ALA A 134 16.76 -4.64 1.39
CA ALA A 134 17.04 -4.78 2.82
C ALA A 134 17.22 -6.24 3.22
N ALA A 135 16.39 -7.14 2.71
CA ALA A 135 16.51 -8.58 2.97
C ALA A 135 17.82 -9.17 2.41
N GLU A 136 18.32 -8.68 1.28
CA GLU A 136 19.66 -9.04 0.77
C GLU A 136 20.78 -8.58 1.71
N ALA A 137 20.63 -7.39 2.30
CA ALA A 137 21.67 -6.80 3.14
C ALA A 137 21.73 -7.40 4.55
N VAL A 138 20.58 -7.66 5.20
CA VAL A 138 20.50 -8.05 6.62
C VAL A 138 19.78 -9.37 6.89
N GLY A 139 19.22 -10.01 5.84
CA GLY A 139 18.36 -11.19 5.99
C GLY A 139 16.92 -10.84 6.35
N GLN A 140 15.97 -11.71 5.96
CA GLN A 140 14.54 -11.47 6.19
C GLN A 140 14.17 -11.52 7.67
N GLU A 141 14.86 -12.38 8.44
CA GLU A 141 14.59 -12.65 9.86
C GLU A 141 15.02 -11.50 10.77
N ALA A 142 16.04 -10.72 10.36
CA ALA A 142 16.59 -9.63 11.14
C ALA A 142 16.11 -8.25 10.70
N MET A 143 15.37 -8.16 9.60
CA MET A 143 15.00 -6.91 8.95
C MET A 143 14.05 -6.06 9.82
N LEU A 144 14.41 -4.79 9.99
CA LEU A 144 13.59 -3.77 10.62
C LEU A 144 13.05 -2.78 9.58
N ALA A 145 12.06 -1.99 9.97
CA ALA A 145 11.53 -0.92 9.12
C ALA A 145 12.58 0.13 8.74
N SER A 146 13.55 0.40 9.64
CA SER A 146 14.69 1.29 9.39
C SER A 146 15.60 0.79 8.28
N ASP A 147 15.80 -0.53 8.18
CA ASP A 147 16.65 -1.13 7.14
C ASP A 147 15.98 -0.97 5.78
N LEU A 148 14.67 -1.23 5.71
CA LEU A 148 13.88 -0.98 4.50
C LEU A 148 13.95 0.50 4.11
N MET A 149 13.76 1.43 5.06
CA MET A 149 13.82 2.86 4.80
C MET A 149 15.19 3.29 4.26
N ALA A 150 16.28 2.72 4.77
CA ALA A 150 17.63 2.98 4.30
C ALA A 150 17.85 2.56 2.83
N GLN A 151 17.10 1.57 2.32
CA GLN A 151 17.20 1.09 0.94
C GLN A 151 16.29 1.85 -0.04
N VAL A 152 15.43 2.76 0.41
CA VAL A 152 14.55 3.54 -0.47
C VAL A 152 15.33 4.33 -1.54
N PRO A 153 16.45 5.01 -1.23
CA PRO A 153 17.22 5.70 -2.26
C PRO A 153 17.71 4.77 -3.38
N ASP A 154 18.14 3.57 -3.02
CA ASP A 154 18.63 2.57 -3.97
C ASP A 154 17.51 2.01 -4.83
N ALA A 155 16.34 1.73 -4.22
CA ALA A 155 15.15 1.33 -4.95
C ALA A 155 14.72 2.39 -5.99
N ILE A 156 14.78 3.67 -5.64
CA ILE A 156 14.47 4.78 -6.57
C ILE A 156 15.49 4.84 -7.71
N ARG A 157 16.79 4.66 -7.41
CA ARG A 157 17.83 4.65 -8.45
C ARG A 157 17.63 3.50 -9.45
N ARG A 158 17.35 2.28 -8.96
CA ARG A 158 17.09 1.11 -9.80
C ARG A 158 15.84 1.30 -10.66
N LEU A 159 14.75 1.83 -10.09
CA LEU A 159 13.56 2.12 -10.88
C LEU A 159 13.84 3.11 -12.02
N LYS A 160 14.60 4.17 -11.76
CA LYS A 160 14.97 5.17 -12.78
C LYS A 160 15.91 4.60 -13.85
N ALA A 161 16.78 3.66 -13.49
CA ALA A 161 17.68 2.98 -14.42
C ALA A 161 16.96 1.92 -15.27
N GLY A 162 15.70 1.59 -14.96
CA GLY A 162 14.97 0.51 -15.62
C GLY A 162 15.51 -0.88 -15.27
N GLU A 163 16.23 -1.00 -14.16
CA GLU A 163 16.80 -2.27 -13.71
C GLU A 163 15.68 -3.22 -13.25
N PRO A 164 15.75 -4.51 -13.62
CA PRO A 164 14.78 -5.49 -13.20
C PRO A 164 14.79 -5.67 -11.68
N ARG A 165 13.74 -6.35 -11.17
CA ARG A 165 13.71 -6.82 -9.78
C ARG A 165 14.99 -7.56 -9.41
N VAL A 166 15.29 -7.55 -8.14
CA VAL A 166 16.20 -8.51 -7.52
C VAL A 166 15.73 -9.93 -7.90
N GLU A 167 16.54 -10.66 -8.64
CA GLU A 167 16.25 -12.06 -8.97
C GLU A 167 16.31 -12.88 -7.67
N ARG A 168 15.31 -13.73 -7.47
CA ARG A 168 15.23 -14.62 -6.31
C ARG A 168 15.62 -16.02 -6.70
#